data_f5edb225de82537ae919d6e73c52d1cf
#
_entry.id   f5edb225de82537ae919d6e73c52d1cf
#
_cell.length_a   1.000
_cell.length_b   1.000
_cell.length_c   1.000
_cell.angle_alpha   90.00
_cell.angle_beta   90.00
_cell.angle_gamma   90.00
#
_symmetry.space_group_name_H-M   'P 1'
#
loop_
_entity.id
_entity.type
_entity.pdbx_description
1 polymer ?
#
loop_
_entity_poly.entity_id
_entity_poly.type
_entity_poly.pdbx_seq_one_letter_code
_entity_poly.pdbx_strand_id
1 'polypeptide(L)'
;MRATAVAHPNIALVKYWGKQDSRRNLPAVGSLSITLDALRTRTRLAFDDRLEADLVVLDGASGGPAGVRVAACLDRFRERTGVRGFARVESESNFPVAAGLASSASGFAALVAAADAAAGTRLDRAALARLAGAASGSAARSLYGGFVRLDRPGAGETDISLTPLAEAQDWPLEVVIAVTDPGPKPVGSTAAMLASEATSPYYGAWVAAQEDDLDEAAAAVAGRDFERLAAVSEYSCLKMHALTLSSRPGILYWKPATLACLHALRELREAGHGTFFTVDAGPQVKAVCLPEAAEAVAATLNAVPGVTGLLRTGLGEAPQIAESG
;
A
#
# COMPACT_ATOMS: atom_id res chain seq x y z
N MET A 1 3.80 -28.77 7.51
CA MET A 1 2.56 -28.16 7.03
C MET A 1 2.92 -27.02 6.09
N ARG A 2 2.21 -26.84 4.99
CA ARG A 2 2.48 -25.81 3.97
C ARG A 2 1.19 -25.11 3.56
N ALA A 3 1.30 -23.85 3.13
CA ALA A 3 0.19 -23.14 2.53
C ALA A 3 0.68 -22.15 1.47
N THR A 4 -0.22 -21.75 0.59
CA THR A 4 -0.01 -20.71 -0.42
C THR A 4 -1.10 -19.66 -0.24
N ALA A 5 -0.70 -18.41 -0.09
CA ALA A 5 -1.63 -17.28 -0.03
C ALA A 5 -1.36 -16.31 -1.20
N VAL A 6 -2.42 -15.67 -1.63
CA VAL A 6 -2.38 -14.57 -2.60
C VAL A 6 -2.92 -13.32 -1.94
N ALA A 7 -2.19 -12.22 -2.04
CA ALA A 7 -2.62 -10.92 -1.54
C ALA A 7 -2.35 -9.82 -2.57
N HIS A 8 -3.10 -8.74 -2.45
CA HIS A 8 -3.11 -7.61 -3.38
C HIS A 8 -2.47 -6.37 -2.74
N PRO A 9 -1.73 -5.54 -3.49
CA PRO A 9 -1.26 -4.26 -2.99
C PRO A 9 -2.43 -3.29 -2.79
N ASN A 10 -2.22 -2.30 -1.96
CA ASN A 10 -3.16 -1.21 -1.78
C ASN A 10 -2.50 0.14 -2.13
N ILE A 11 -3.31 1.10 -2.54
CA ILE A 11 -2.92 2.49 -2.73
C ILE A 11 -3.66 3.38 -1.74
N ALA A 12 -2.96 4.32 -1.12
CA ALA A 12 -3.58 5.25 -0.20
C ALA A 12 -4.25 6.40 -0.96
N LEU A 13 -5.50 6.68 -0.64
CA LEU A 13 -6.27 7.85 -1.07
C LEU A 13 -6.07 8.99 -0.06
N VAL A 14 -6.27 8.73 1.23
CA VAL A 14 -5.76 9.60 2.29
C VAL A 14 -4.42 9.04 2.75
N LYS A 15 -3.35 9.82 2.58
CA LYS A 15 -1.97 9.35 2.61
C LYS A 15 -1.48 8.95 4.00
N TYR A 16 -0.76 7.85 4.05
CA TYR A 16 0.04 7.39 5.18
C TYR A 16 1.43 8.04 5.09
N TRP A 17 1.76 8.96 6.00
CA TRP A 17 3.11 9.57 6.03
C TRP A 17 3.50 9.99 7.44
N GLY A 18 4.70 9.53 7.87
CA GLY A 18 5.21 9.74 9.21
C GLY A 18 5.02 8.54 10.14
N LYS A 19 5.82 8.51 11.20
CA LYS A 19 5.81 7.44 12.20
C LYS A 19 5.76 8.01 13.62
N GLN A 20 4.77 7.60 14.40
CA GLN A 20 4.70 7.89 15.82
C GLN A 20 5.75 7.08 16.62
N ASP A 21 5.98 5.83 16.21
CA ASP A 21 7.01 4.94 16.76
C ASP A 21 7.68 4.16 15.62
N SER A 22 8.93 4.51 15.33
CA SER A 22 9.70 3.88 14.27
C SER A 22 10.12 2.43 14.58
N ARG A 23 10.26 2.07 15.88
CA ARG A 23 10.66 0.72 16.29
C ARG A 23 9.50 -0.26 16.13
N ARG A 24 8.29 0.18 16.47
CA ARG A 24 7.06 -0.60 16.32
C ARG A 24 6.39 -0.40 14.96
N ASN A 25 6.92 0.51 14.14
CA ASN A 25 6.36 0.89 12.86
C ASN A 25 4.94 1.48 12.95
N LEU A 26 4.61 2.15 14.08
CA LEU A 26 3.31 2.76 14.27
C LEU A 26 3.17 4.07 13.49
N PRO A 27 2.02 4.32 12.86
CA PRO A 27 1.77 5.51 12.05
C PRO A 27 1.62 6.77 12.91
N ALA A 28 2.12 7.91 12.40
CA ALA A 28 1.86 9.23 13.00
C ALA A 28 0.44 9.73 12.68
N VAL A 29 -0.15 9.26 11.60
CA VAL A 29 -1.46 9.68 11.08
C VAL A 29 -2.24 8.48 10.58
N GLY A 30 -3.57 8.58 10.58
CA GLY A 30 -4.46 7.63 9.92
C GLY A 30 -4.33 7.68 8.40
N SER A 31 -4.99 6.76 7.72
CA SER A 31 -4.99 6.69 6.25
C SER A 31 -6.18 5.92 5.72
N LEU A 32 -6.61 6.22 4.51
CA LEU A 32 -7.63 5.47 3.78
C LEU A 32 -7.03 4.92 2.50
N SER A 33 -7.29 3.67 2.18
CA SER A 33 -6.75 3.03 0.98
C SER A 33 -7.79 2.19 0.26
N ILE A 34 -7.50 1.90 -1.00
CA ILE A 34 -8.18 0.88 -1.81
C ILE A 34 -7.22 -0.24 -2.14
N THR A 35 -7.71 -1.48 -2.12
CA THR A 35 -6.96 -2.67 -2.51
C THR A 35 -7.16 -2.89 -4.01
N LEU A 36 -6.08 -3.28 -4.72
CA LEU A 36 -6.08 -3.46 -6.17
C LEU A 36 -6.25 -4.95 -6.53
N ASP A 37 -6.94 -5.26 -7.62
CA ASP A 37 -7.23 -6.65 -8.02
C ASP A 37 -6.15 -7.27 -8.91
N ALA A 38 -5.82 -6.63 -10.03
CA ALA A 38 -4.96 -7.21 -11.07
C ALA A 38 -3.50 -7.42 -10.63
N LEU A 39 -3.03 -6.63 -9.63
CA LEU A 39 -1.70 -6.73 -9.06
C LEU A 39 -1.74 -7.68 -7.86
N ARG A 40 -0.84 -8.67 -7.83
CA ARG A 40 -0.85 -9.67 -6.76
C ARG A 40 0.54 -10.18 -6.42
N THR A 41 0.71 -10.56 -5.17
CA THR A 41 1.86 -11.34 -4.69
C THR A 41 1.35 -12.69 -4.21
N ARG A 42 1.97 -13.76 -4.71
CA ARG A 42 1.72 -15.14 -4.29
C ARG A 42 2.88 -15.59 -3.42
N THR A 43 2.58 -16.03 -2.20
CA THR A 43 3.57 -16.53 -1.25
C THR A 43 3.25 -17.95 -0.86
N ARG A 44 4.19 -18.87 -1.10
CA ARG A 44 4.19 -20.22 -0.58
C ARG A 44 5.06 -20.28 0.67
N LEU A 45 4.57 -20.88 1.73
CA LEU A 45 5.29 -21.04 2.97
C LEU A 45 5.14 -22.46 3.51
N ALA A 46 6.26 -23.04 4.00
CA ALA A 46 6.26 -24.31 4.71
C ALA A 46 7.19 -24.21 5.92
N PHE A 47 6.70 -24.57 7.11
CA PHE A 47 7.54 -24.77 8.31
C PHE A 47 8.24 -26.13 8.23
N ASP A 48 9.53 -26.16 8.57
CA ASP A 48 10.40 -27.35 8.55
C ASP A 48 11.36 -27.29 9.73
N ASP A 49 11.19 -28.21 10.69
CA ASP A 49 11.99 -28.29 11.93
C ASP A 49 13.47 -28.67 11.67
N ARG A 50 13.80 -29.10 10.45
CA ARG A 50 15.19 -29.42 10.07
C ARG A 50 16.00 -28.21 9.61
N LEU A 51 15.34 -27.07 9.40
CA LEU A 51 16.01 -25.83 9.02
C LEU A 51 16.64 -25.18 10.26
N GLU A 52 17.81 -24.59 10.06
CA GLU A 52 18.53 -23.79 11.07
C GLU A 52 18.26 -22.28 10.95
N ALA A 53 17.67 -21.87 9.83
CA ALA A 53 17.26 -20.48 9.55
C ALA A 53 16.14 -20.45 8.50
N ASP A 54 15.41 -19.35 8.41
CA ASP A 54 14.42 -19.15 7.35
C ASP A 54 15.10 -19.07 5.97
N LEU A 55 14.60 -19.83 5.01
CA LEU A 55 15.02 -19.80 3.62
C LEU A 55 14.04 -18.98 2.81
N VAL A 56 14.47 -17.82 2.34
CA VAL A 56 13.61 -16.82 1.68
C VAL A 56 14.06 -16.61 0.24
N VAL A 57 13.15 -16.83 -0.69
CA VAL A 57 13.30 -16.56 -2.12
C VAL A 57 12.20 -15.58 -2.55
N LEU A 58 12.59 -14.41 -3.07
CA LEU A 58 11.68 -13.37 -3.53
C LEU A 58 11.94 -13.09 -5.01
N ASP A 59 10.94 -13.30 -5.86
CA ASP A 59 11.05 -13.14 -7.33
C ASP A 59 12.29 -13.84 -7.91
N GLY A 60 12.57 -15.06 -7.44
CA GLY A 60 13.71 -15.88 -7.83
C GLY A 60 15.05 -15.52 -7.20
N ALA A 61 15.13 -14.46 -6.39
CA ALA A 61 16.35 -14.04 -5.71
C ALA A 61 16.33 -14.40 -4.22
N SER A 62 17.46 -14.92 -3.70
CA SER A 62 17.64 -15.26 -2.30
C SER A 62 18.42 -14.18 -1.54
N GLY A 63 18.11 -14.01 -0.26
CA GLY A 63 18.84 -13.11 0.64
C GLY A 63 18.48 -11.63 0.48
N GLY A 64 19.44 -10.75 0.82
CA GLY A 64 19.28 -9.30 0.75
C GLY A 64 18.40 -8.69 1.87
N PRO A 65 18.28 -7.35 1.87
CA PRO A 65 17.53 -6.64 2.93
C PRO A 65 16.05 -7.03 3.02
N ALA A 66 15.43 -7.43 1.91
CA ALA A 66 14.05 -7.88 1.88
C ALA A 66 13.87 -9.23 2.60
N GLY A 67 14.81 -10.17 2.39
CA GLY A 67 14.81 -11.46 3.10
C GLY A 67 14.96 -11.29 4.61
N VAL A 68 15.83 -10.39 5.07
CA VAL A 68 15.97 -10.06 6.50
C VAL A 68 14.66 -9.56 7.11
N ARG A 69 13.92 -8.73 6.38
CA ARG A 69 12.60 -8.23 6.84
C ARG A 69 11.55 -9.33 6.89
N VAL A 70 11.59 -10.28 5.95
CA VAL A 70 10.70 -11.46 5.96
C VAL A 70 10.98 -12.32 7.18
N ALA A 71 12.24 -12.67 7.47
CA ALA A 71 12.63 -13.42 8.64
C ALA A 71 12.20 -12.73 9.95
N ALA A 72 12.44 -11.42 10.08
CA ALA A 72 11.99 -10.65 11.25
C ALA A 72 10.46 -10.62 11.41
N CYS A 73 9.69 -10.67 10.32
CA CYS A 73 8.23 -10.80 10.38
C CYS A 73 7.81 -12.19 10.89
N LEU A 74 8.49 -13.24 10.43
CA LEU A 74 8.25 -14.61 10.89
C LEU A 74 8.66 -14.82 12.35
N ASP A 75 9.71 -14.13 12.84
CA ASP A 75 10.06 -14.14 14.26
C ASP A 75 8.92 -13.60 15.12
N ARG A 76 8.34 -12.45 14.75
CA ARG A 76 7.16 -11.91 15.45
C ARG A 76 5.94 -12.82 15.37
N PHE A 77 5.76 -13.51 14.23
CA PHE A 77 4.71 -14.50 14.09
C PHE A 77 4.92 -15.66 15.07
N ARG A 78 6.15 -16.20 15.15
CA ARG A 78 6.53 -17.26 16.11
C ARG A 78 6.35 -16.84 17.56
N GLU A 79 6.82 -15.65 17.92
CA GLU A 79 6.64 -15.08 19.27
C GLU A 79 5.16 -15.00 19.68
N ARG A 80 4.29 -14.61 18.74
CA ARG A 80 2.87 -14.46 19.03
C ARG A 80 2.12 -15.79 19.09
N THR A 81 2.51 -16.77 18.29
CA THR A 81 1.75 -18.02 18.10
C THR A 81 2.34 -19.22 18.81
N GLY A 82 3.60 -19.15 19.23
CA GLY A 82 4.32 -20.29 19.80
C GLY A 82 4.75 -21.33 18.75
N VAL A 83 4.56 -21.08 17.47
CA VAL A 83 4.99 -21.95 16.37
C VAL A 83 6.49 -22.13 16.42
N ARG A 84 6.97 -23.36 16.30
CA ARG A 84 8.39 -23.72 16.27
C ARG A 84 8.82 -24.03 14.84
N GLY A 85 10.13 -24.04 14.62
CA GLY A 85 10.74 -24.32 13.33
C GLY A 85 10.87 -23.06 12.45
N PHE A 86 11.80 -23.17 11.50
CA PHE A 86 12.03 -22.15 10.48
C PHE A 86 11.19 -22.43 9.24
N ALA A 87 11.06 -21.43 8.38
CA ALA A 87 10.21 -21.52 7.21
C ALA A 87 11.02 -21.50 5.91
N ARG A 88 10.56 -22.25 4.93
CA ARG A 88 10.87 -22.05 3.53
C ARG A 88 9.79 -21.16 2.95
N VAL A 89 10.19 -20.01 2.41
CA VAL A 89 9.33 -18.98 1.82
C VAL A 89 9.72 -18.75 0.37
N GLU A 90 8.75 -18.89 -0.53
CA GLU A 90 8.86 -18.52 -1.94
C GLU A 90 7.75 -17.50 -2.25
N SER A 91 8.13 -16.31 -2.71
CA SER A 91 7.18 -15.23 -2.99
C SER A 91 7.44 -14.63 -4.36
N GLU A 92 6.38 -14.47 -5.14
CA GLU A 92 6.43 -13.95 -6.51
C GLU A 92 5.36 -12.90 -6.71
N SER A 93 5.73 -11.79 -7.38
CA SER A 93 4.82 -10.72 -7.76
C SER A 93 4.63 -10.67 -9.28
N ASN A 94 3.40 -10.44 -9.74
CA ASN A 94 3.12 -10.30 -11.18
C ASN A 94 3.33 -8.87 -11.71
N PHE A 95 3.99 -8.01 -10.91
CA PHE A 95 4.26 -6.61 -11.24
C PHE A 95 5.66 -6.20 -10.76
N PRO A 96 6.28 -5.15 -11.34
CA PRO A 96 7.64 -4.73 -10.98
C PRO A 96 7.76 -4.35 -9.50
N VAL A 97 8.68 -5.01 -8.80
CA VAL A 97 9.00 -4.72 -7.40
C VAL A 97 9.85 -3.45 -7.31
N ALA A 98 9.66 -2.66 -6.25
CA ALA A 98 10.36 -1.40 -5.99
C ALA A 98 10.03 -0.21 -6.95
N ALA A 99 9.18 -0.39 -7.94
CA ALA A 99 8.76 0.67 -8.87
C ALA A 99 7.70 1.65 -8.29
N GLY A 100 7.48 1.67 -6.98
CA GLY A 100 6.45 2.52 -6.35
C GLY A 100 5.01 1.94 -6.42
N LEU A 101 4.88 0.63 -6.66
CA LEU A 101 3.61 -0.10 -6.78
C LEU A 101 3.23 -0.86 -5.50
N ALA A 102 3.74 -0.46 -4.35
CA ALA A 102 3.41 -1.02 -3.02
C ALA A 102 3.64 -2.53 -2.87
N SER A 103 4.64 -3.11 -3.55
CA SER A 103 4.96 -4.56 -3.50
C SER A 103 5.19 -5.09 -2.08
N SER A 104 5.72 -4.28 -1.16
CA SER A 104 5.86 -4.69 0.24
C SER A 104 4.51 -4.87 0.95
N ALA A 105 3.45 -4.21 0.50
CA ALA A 105 2.14 -4.33 1.12
C ALA A 105 1.54 -5.71 0.86
N SER A 106 1.43 -6.12 -0.40
CA SER A 106 0.95 -7.46 -0.78
C SER A 106 1.89 -8.57 -0.30
N GLY A 107 3.22 -8.34 -0.35
CA GLY A 107 4.21 -9.33 0.08
C GLY A 107 4.06 -9.73 1.55
N PHE A 108 3.99 -8.76 2.47
CA PHE A 108 3.81 -9.08 3.89
C PHE A 108 2.40 -9.55 4.23
N ALA A 109 1.38 -9.08 3.52
CA ALA A 109 0.03 -9.59 3.69
C ALA A 109 -0.08 -11.08 3.28
N ALA A 110 0.47 -11.45 2.11
CA ALA A 110 0.53 -12.84 1.67
C ALA A 110 1.38 -13.72 2.61
N LEU A 111 2.51 -13.19 3.11
CA LEU A 111 3.40 -13.89 4.04
C LEU A 111 2.67 -14.30 5.32
N VAL A 112 2.03 -13.34 6.01
CA VAL A 112 1.37 -13.64 7.29
C VAL A 112 0.14 -14.53 7.10
N ALA A 113 -0.60 -14.37 5.99
CA ALA A 113 -1.73 -15.23 5.66
C ALA A 113 -1.27 -16.68 5.36
N ALA A 114 -0.17 -16.86 4.60
CA ALA A 114 0.40 -18.17 4.34
C ALA A 114 0.97 -18.81 5.61
N ALA A 115 1.62 -18.02 6.50
CA ALA A 115 2.17 -18.51 7.75
C ALA A 115 1.06 -19.00 8.69
N ASP A 116 -0.02 -18.23 8.85
CA ASP A 116 -1.18 -18.61 9.65
C ASP A 116 -1.84 -19.90 9.14
N ALA A 117 -2.09 -19.99 7.86
CA ALA A 117 -2.69 -21.16 7.23
C ALA A 117 -1.78 -22.41 7.33
N ALA A 118 -0.46 -22.24 7.10
CA ALA A 118 0.50 -23.33 7.22
C ALA A 118 0.66 -23.85 8.65
N ALA A 119 0.57 -22.96 9.64
CA ALA A 119 0.66 -23.31 11.05
C ALA A 119 -0.68 -23.77 11.66
N GLY A 120 -1.81 -23.47 11.00
CA GLY A 120 -3.15 -23.74 11.52
C GLY A 120 -3.50 -22.92 12.76
N THR A 121 -2.90 -21.74 12.93
CA THR A 121 -3.06 -20.91 14.14
C THR A 121 -4.38 -20.16 14.20
N ARG A 122 -5.03 -19.93 13.05
CA ARG A 122 -6.36 -19.31 12.94
C ARG A 122 -6.45 -17.94 13.63
N LEU A 123 -5.43 -17.12 13.44
CA LEU A 123 -5.45 -15.75 13.93
C LEU A 123 -6.58 -14.96 13.26
N ASP A 124 -7.17 -14.04 14.00
CA ASP A 124 -8.12 -13.10 13.40
C ASP A 124 -7.41 -12.14 12.42
N ARG A 125 -8.18 -11.55 11.53
CA ARG A 125 -7.66 -10.64 10.50
C ARG A 125 -6.93 -9.44 11.09
N ALA A 126 -7.40 -8.92 12.23
CA ALA A 126 -6.77 -7.80 12.91
C ALA A 126 -5.38 -8.17 13.47
N ALA A 127 -5.22 -9.38 14.01
CA ALA A 127 -3.92 -9.88 14.47
C ALA A 127 -2.94 -10.05 13.30
N LEU A 128 -3.39 -10.61 12.18
CA LEU A 128 -2.58 -10.70 10.95
C LEU A 128 -2.21 -9.32 10.42
N ALA A 129 -3.14 -8.36 10.44
CA ALA A 129 -2.89 -6.99 10.01
C ALA A 129 -1.85 -6.28 10.88
N ARG A 130 -1.87 -6.49 12.20
CA ARG A 130 -0.84 -5.98 13.11
C ARG A 130 0.54 -6.57 12.81
N LEU A 131 0.64 -7.87 12.58
CA LEU A 131 1.91 -8.54 12.20
C LEU A 131 2.46 -7.99 10.88
N ALA A 132 1.63 -7.91 9.84
CA ALA A 132 2.01 -7.36 8.55
C ALA A 132 2.40 -5.88 8.65
N GLY A 133 1.63 -5.08 9.39
CA GLY A 133 1.86 -3.65 9.63
C GLY A 133 3.16 -3.37 10.36
N ALA A 134 3.55 -4.20 11.33
CA ALA A 134 4.82 -4.10 12.02
C ALA A 134 6.02 -4.34 11.08
N ALA A 135 5.87 -5.16 10.04
CA ALA A 135 6.89 -5.38 9.02
C ALA A 135 6.87 -4.29 7.93
N SER A 136 5.68 -3.83 7.53
CA SER A 136 5.49 -2.75 6.56
C SER A 136 4.18 -2.03 6.85
N GLY A 137 4.22 -0.73 7.19
CA GLY A 137 3.03 0.03 7.62
C GLY A 137 1.87 0.03 6.61
N SER A 138 2.15 -0.10 5.31
CA SER A 138 1.11 -0.25 4.29
C SER A 138 0.50 -1.66 4.24
N ALA A 139 1.21 -2.69 4.75
CA ALA A 139 0.78 -4.08 4.59
C ALA A 139 -0.45 -4.43 5.44
N ALA A 140 -0.66 -3.74 6.55
CA ALA A 140 -1.85 -3.94 7.38
C ALA A 140 -3.15 -3.82 6.59
N ARG A 141 -3.24 -2.83 5.68
CA ARG A 141 -4.42 -2.58 4.87
C ARG A 141 -4.64 -3.63 3.78
N SER A 142 -3.58 -4.27 3.29
CA SER A 142 -3.67 -5.37 2.32
C SER A 142 -4.19 -6.69 2.89
N LEU A 143 -4.52 -6.74 4.18
CA LEU A 143 -5.28 -7.84 4.81
C LEU A 143 -6.80 -7.69 4.60
N TYR A 144 -7.22 -6.59 4.00
CA TYR A 144 -8.62 -6.27 3.72
C TYR A 144 -8.80 -5.99 2.23
N GLY A 145 -10.03 -6.18 1.73
CA GLY A 145 -10.43 -5.81 0.37
C GLY A 145 -11.10 -4.43 0.35
N GLY A 146 -11.41 -3.95 -0.85
CA GLY A 146 -12.16 -2.72 -1.05
C GLY A 146 -11.52 -1.49 -0.42
N PHE A 147 -12.31 -0.73 0.33
CA PHE A 147 -11.92 0.51 1.02
C PHE A 147 -11.62 0.23 2.49
N VAL A 148 -10.45 0.64 2.95
CA VAL A 148 -10.00 0.38 4.32
C VAL A 148 -9.46 1.64 4.97
N ARG A 149 -10.04 2.01 6.12
CA ARG A 149 -9.52 3.02 7.03
C ARG A 149 -8.53 2.37 8.00
N LEU A 150 -7.37 2.98 8.19
CA LEU A 150 -6.42 2.67 9.24
C LEU A 150 -6.35 3.88 10.14
N ASP A 151 -6.66 3.70 11.43
CA ASP A 151 -6.54 4.73 12.44
C ASP A 151 -5.18 4.67 13.13
N ARG A 152 -4.63 5.84 13.47
CA ARG A 152 -3.44 5.90 14.30
C ARG A 152 -3.75 5.42 15.71
N PRO A 153 -2.78 4.83 16.43
CA PRO A 153 -2.97 4.53 17.84
C PRO A 153 -3.27 5.78 18.66
N GLY A 154 -4.20 5.68 19.57
CA GLY A 154 -4.46 6.72 20.58
C GLY A 154 -3.29 6.90 21.55
N ALA A 155 -3.39 7.89 22.43
CA ALA A 155 -2.38 8.13 23.46
C ALA A 155 -2.29 6.91 24.40
N GLY A 156 -1.10 6.29 24.48
CA GLY A 156 -0.85 5.09 25.28
C GLY A 156 -1.23 3.76 24.62
N GLU A 157 -1.85 3.78 23.45
CA GLU A 157 -2.11 2.57 22.67
C GLU A 157 -0.87 2.14 21.89
N THR A 158 -0.76 0.83 21.69
CA THR A 158 0.40 0.21 21.02
C THR A 158 0.02 -0.47 19.72
N ASP A 159 -1.26 -0.51 19.39
CA ASP A 159 -1.79 -1.23 18.25
C ASP A 159 -2.54 -0.30 17.28
N ILE A 160 -2.45 -0.63 16.00
CA ILE A 160 -3.25 0.00 14.94
C ILE A 160 -4.67 -0.58 14.93
N SER A 161 -5.64 0.25 14.56
CA SER A 161 -7.00 -0.18 14.25
C SER A 161 -7.27 -0.08 12.76
N LEU A 162 -8.01 -1.05 12.21
CA LEU A 162 -8.43 -1.05 10.81
C LEU A 162 -9.92 -1.29 10.72
N THR A 163 -10.60 -0.45 9.93
CA THR A 163 -12.02 -0.52 9.69
C THR A 163 -12.28 -0.67 8.19
N PRO A 164 -12.83 -1.80 7.71
CA PRO A 164 -13.37 -1.90 6.36
C PRO A 164 -14.53 -0.92 6.22
N LEU A 165 -14.53 -0.12 5.15
CA LEU A 165 -15.59 0.86 4.89
C LEU A 165 -16.57 0.39 3.82
N ALA A 166 -16.08 -0.26 2.77
CA ALA A 166 -16.87 -0.85 1.71
C ALA A 166 -16.06 -1.95 1.02
N GLU A 167 -16.72 -3.02 0.61
CA GLU A 167 -16.12 -4.07 -0.22
C GLU A 167 -15.98 -3.60 -1.67
N ALA A 168 -15.14 -4.29 -2.46
CA ALA A 168 -14.87 -3.93 -3.84
C ALA A 168 -16.14 -3.84 -4.72
N GLN A 169 -17.07 -4.78 -4.52
CA GLN A 169 -18.34 -4.83 -5.25
C GLN A 169 -19.37 -3.78 -4.85
N ASP A 170 -19.24 -3.20 -3.65
CA ASP A 170 -20.20 -2.21 -3.15
C ASP A 170 -20.07 -0.88 -3.89
N TRP A 171 -18.85 -0.54 -4.30
CA TRP A 171 -18.56 0.65 -5.08
C TRP A 171 -17.40 0.38 -6.05
N PRO A 172 -17.69 -0.22 -7.22
CA PRO A 172 -16.64 -0.55 -8.17
C PRO A 172 -16.03 0.73 -8.77
N LEU A 173 -14.72 0.86 -8.59
CA LEU A 173 -13.90 1.87 -9.24
C LEU A 173 -12.81 1.18 -10.05
N GLU A 174 -12.30 1.87 -11.07
CA GLU A 174 -11.14 1.44 -11.82
C GLU A 174 -9.91 2.30 -11.50
N VAL A 175 -8.74 1.71 -11.63
CA VAL A 175 -7.47 2.40 -11.45
C VAL A 175 -6.59 2.16 -12.67
N VAL A 176 -6.19 3.24 -13.32
CA VAL A 176 -5.21 3.22 -14.41
C VAL A 176 -3.90 3.77 -13.87
N ILE A 177 -2.86 2.96 -13.88
CA ILE A 177 -1.54 3.33 -13.38
C ILE A 177 -0.64 3.67 -14.55
N ALA A 178 -0.18 4.91 -14.63
CA ALA A 178 0.82 5.33 -15.60
C ALA A 178 2.22 5.10 -15.04
N VAL A 179 3.00 4.28 -15.73
CA VAL A 179 4.42 4.05 -15.42
C VAL A 179 5.24 5.13 -16.09
N THR A 180 5.75 6.06 -15.29
CA THR A 180 6.54 7.22 -15.78
C THR A 180 8.05 7.05 -15.58
N ASP A 181 8.47 6.07 -14.76
CA ASP A 181 9.86 5.67 -14.59
C ASP A 181 9.91 4.23 -14.02
N PRO A 182 10.37 3.24 -14.79
CA PRO A 182 10.45 1.86 -14.35
C PRO A 182 11.59 1.60 -13.36
N GLY A 183 12.49 2.59 -13.15
CA GLY A 183 13.64 2.46 -12.25
C GLY A 183 13.28 2.49 -10.78
N PRO A 184 14.22 2.11 -9.91
CA PRO A 184 14.05 2.19 -8.47
C PRO A 184 13.94 3.65 -8.02
N LYS A 185 13.09 3.92 -7.06
CA LYS A 185 12.95 5.26 -6.48
C LYS A 185 14.24 5.69 -5.75
N PRO A 186 14.61 6.98 -5.83
CA PRO A 186 15.88 7.48 -5.28
C PRO A 186 15.93 7.41 -3.75
N VAL A 187 14.80 7.58 -3.07
CA VAL A 187 14.71 7.55 -1.61
C VAL A 187 13.58 6.61 -1.18
N GLY A 188 13.87 5.67 -0.31
CA GLY A 188 12.87 4.76 0.26
C GLY A 188 11.87 5.50 1.15
N SER A 189 10.61 5.03 1.18
CA SER A 189 9.53 5.70 1.92
C SER A 189 9.84 5.91 3.40
N THR A 190 10.46 4.95 4.08
CA THR A 190 10.83 5.07 5.51
C THR A 190 11.82 6.22 5.73
N ALA A 191 12.89 6.28 4.93
CA ALA A 191 13.89 7.35 5.02
C ALA A 191 13.26 8.72 4.72
N ALA A 192 12.39 8.78 3.72
CA ALA A 192 11.69 10.01 3.37
C ALA A 192 10.70 10.48 4.46
N MET A 193 9.98 9.56 5.11
CA MET A 193 9.12 9.89 6.25
C MET A 193 9.92 10.50 7.40
N LEU A 194 11.05 9.88 7.78
CA LEU A 194 11.92 10.39 8.84
C LEU A 194 12.54 11.74 8.48
N ALA A 195 12.96 11.94 7.23
CA ALA A 195 13.47 13.23 6.77
C ALA A 195 12.39 14.32 6.82
N SER A 196 11.15 14.01 6.38
CA SER A 196 10.03 14.95 6.42
C SER A 196 9.67 15.33 7.86
N GLU A 197 9.60 14.36 8.75
CA GLU A 197 9.34 14.56 10.19
C GLU A 197 10.38 15.48 10.82
N ALA A 198 11.66 15.23 10.54
CA ALA A 198 12.75 15.98 11.15
C ALA A 198 12.95 17.38 10.55
N THR A 199 12.58 17.63 9.30
CA THR A 199 13.06 18.81 8.57
C THR A 199 12.02 19.62 7.81
N SER A 200 10.84 19.03 7.49
CA SER A 200 9.78 19.78 6.80
C SER A 200 9.07 20.75 7.76
N PRO A 201 9.00 22.06 7.44
CA PRO A 201 8.30 23.02 8.29
C PRO A 201 6.79 22.79 8.33
N TYR A 202 6.25 21.97 7.42
CA TYR A 202 4.83 21.70 7.29
C TYR A 202 4.38 20.43 8.04
N TYR A 203 5.31 19.65 8.63
CA TYR A 203 4.98 18.35 9.22
C TYR A 203 3.96 18.44 10.35
N GLY A 204 4.09 19.43 11.23
CA GLY A 204 3.12 19.65 12.32
C GLY A 204 1.69 19.92 11.82
N ALA A 205 1.56 20.76 10.79
CA ALA A 205 0.26 21.05 10.17
C ALA A 205 -0.33 19.83 9.45
N TRP A 206 0.53 19.03 8.80
CA TRP A 206 0.15 17.75 8.21
C TRP A 206 -0.50 16.81 9.22
N VAL A 207 0.18 16.57 10.36
CA VAL A 207 -0.33 15.68 11.40
C VAL A 207 -1.65 16.19 11.99
N ALA A 208 -1.75 17.51 12.21
CA ALA A 208 -2.94 18.13 12.79
C ALA A 208 -4.19 18.04 11.91
N ALA A 209 -4.02 18.16 10.59
CA ALA A 209 -5.14 18.18 9.64
C ALA A 209 -5.55 16.81 9.10
N GLN A 210 -4.86 15.74 9.49
CA GLN A 210 -5.04 14.45 8.83
C GLN A 210 -6.32 13.72 9.22
N GLU A 211 -6.79 13.92 10.44
CA GLU A 211 -8.02 13.27 10.91
C GLU A 211 -9.25 13.81 10.18
N ASP A 212 -9.30 15.12 9.93
CA ASP A 212 -10.39 15.76 9.18
C ASP A 212 -10.45 15.21 7.74
N ASP A 213 -9.30 15.08 7.05
CA ASP A 213 -9.25 14.46 5.72
C ASP A 213 -9.73 12.99 5.75
N LEU A 214 -9.37 12.26 6.80
CA LEU A 214 -9.72 10.86 6.95
C LEU A 214 -11.22 10.67 7.17
N ASP A 215 -11.83 11.50 8.00
CA ASP A 215 -13.25 11.50 8.27
C ASP A 215 -14.06 11.94 7.01
N GLU A 216 -13.55 12.95 6.30
CA GLU A 216 -14.16 13.38 5.04
C GLU A 216 -14.14 12.28 3.99
N ALA A 217 -13.00 11.61 3.82
CA ALA A 217 -12.88 10.50 2.88
C ALA A 217 -13.77 9.31 3.27
N ALA A 218 -13.85 8.98 4.57
CA ALA A 218 -14.72 7.92 5.07
C ALA A 218 -16.20 8.23 4.81
N ALA A 219 -16.60 9.48 5.01
CA ALA A 219 -17.96 9.94 4.70
C ALA A 219 -18.26 9.90 3.18
N ALA A 220 -17.28 10.26 2.34
CA ALA A 220 -17.39 10.15 0.89
C ALA A 220 -17.57 8.71 0.43
N VAL A 221 -16.83 7.76 1.02
CA VAL A 221 -16.99 6.32 0.74
C VAL A 221 -18.38 5.82 1.17
N ALA A 222 -18.82 6.17 2.37
CA ALA A 222 -20.12 5.76 2.88
C ALA A 222 -21.29 6.30 2.01
N GLY A 223 -21.15 7.52 1.49
CA GLY A 223 -22.11 8.15 0.58
C GLY A 223 -21.92 7.80 -0.90
N ARG A 224 -20.86 7.10 -1.28
CA ARG A 224 -20.41 6.88 -2.66
C ARG A 224 -20.29 8.19 -3.45
N ASP A 225 -19.83 9.24 -2.78
CA ASP A 225 -19.65 10.57 -3.34
C ASP A 225 -18.27 10.65 -4.01
N PHE A 226 -18.23 10.44 -5.32
CA PHE A 226 -17.01 10.39 -6.10
C PHE A 226 -16.27 11.74 -6.12
N GLU A 227 -17.00 12.85 -6.26
CA GLU A 227 -16.40 14.18 -6.33
C GLU A 227 -15.76 14.58 -5.01
N ARG A 228 -16.41 14.27 -3.90
CA ARG A 228 -15.86 14.49 -2.57
C ARG A 228 -14.64 13.62 -2.30
N LEU A 229 -14.69 12.32 -2.68
CA LEU A 229 -13.54 11.42 -2.56
C LEU A 229 -12.36 11.90 -3.41
N ALA A 230 -12.63 12.34 -4.64
CA ALA A 230 -11.63 12.89 -5.55
C ALA A 230 -10.94 14.12 -4.95
N ALA A 231 -11.71 15.08 -4.45
CA ALA A 231 -11.20 16.31 -3.87
C ALA A 231 -10.26 16.03 -2.69
N VAL A 232 -10.71 15.24 -1.70
CA VAL A 232 -9.90 14.93 -0.51
C VAL A 232 -8.67 14.08 -0.85
N SER A 233 -8.78 13.16 -1.83
CA SER A 233 -7.67 12.28 -2.23
C SER A 233 -6.55 13.05 -2.94
N GLU A 234 -6.88 13.94 -3.88
CA GLU A 234 -5.91 14.81 -4.54
C GLU A 234 -5.26 15.77 -3.54
N TYR A 235 -6.05 16.37 -2.65
CA TYR A 235 -5.55 17.25 -1.61
C TYR A 235 -4.55 16.54 -0.69
N SER A 236 -4.88 15.36 -0.19
CA SER A 236 -4.01 14.55 0.64
C SER A 236 -2.72 14.14 -0.10
N CYS A 237 -2.82 13.78 -1.39
CA CYS A 237 -1.68 13.49 -2.24
C CYS A 237 -0.73 14.69 -2.34
N LEU A 238 -1.25 15.87 -2.67
CA LEU A 238 -0.47 17.09 -2.82
C LEU A 238 0.18 17.52 -1.50
N LYS A 239 -0.54 17.44 -0.37
CA LYS A 239 0.00 17.71 0.96
C LYS A 239 1.20 16.82 1.29
N MET A 240 1.09 15.51 1.06
CA MET A 240 2.19 14.56 1.31
C MET A 240 3.43 14.94 0.46
N HIS A 241 3.25 15.27 -0.82
CA HIS A 241 4.37 15.66 -1.66
C HIS A 241 4.97 17.02 -1.26
N ALA A 242 4.16 17.95 -0.74
CA ALA A 242 4.68 19.20 -0.18
C ALA A 242 5.63 18.95 1.00
N LEU A 243 5.37 17.95 1.85
CA LEU A 243 6.28 17.55 2.92
C LEU A 243 7.61 17.05 2.36
N THR A 244 7.58 16.20 1.34
CA THR A 244 8.81 15.64 0.76
C THR A 244 9.63 16.72 0.04
N LEU A 245 8.98 17.60 -0.71
CA LEU A 245 9.62 18.72 -1.42
C LEU A 245 10.28 19.72 -0.46
N SER A 246 9.68 19.96 0.70
CA SER A 246 10.18 20.89 1.73
C SER A 246 11.11 20.24 2.75
N SER A 247 11.40 18.95 2.65
CA SER A 247 12.39 18.26 3.48
C SER A 247 13.82 18.74 3.18
N ARG A 248 14.76 18.49 4.07
CA ARG A 248 16.18 18.83 3.87
C ARG A 248 17.06 17.57 3.99
N PRO A 249 17.68 17.12 2.87
CA PRO A 249 17.53 17.64 1.50
C PRO A 249 16.11 17.42 0.94
N GLY A 250 15.69 18.27 -0.01
CA GLY A 250 14.40 18.15 -0.67
C GLY A 250 14.28 16.82 -1.42
N ILE A 251 13.15 16.15 -1.28
CA ILE A 251 12.90 14.85 -1.91
C ILE A 251 11.88 15.05 -3.01
N LEU A 252 12.33 14.89 -4.24
CA LEU A 252 11.52 15.02 -5.44
C LEU A 252 11.28 13.65 -6.07
N TYR A 253 10.07 13.12 -5.90
CA TYR A 253 9.66 11.87 -6.53
C TYR A 253 9.15 12.06 -7.96
N TRP A 254 8.56 13.20 -8.24
CA TRP A 254 7.89 13.47 -9.50
C TRP A 254 8.87 13.70 -10.64
N LYS A 255 8.57 13.11 -11.78
CA LYS A 255 9.24 13.31 -13.06
C LYS A 255 8.43 14.29 -13.93
N PRO A 256 8.99 14.82 -15.02
CA PRO A 256 8.20 15.64 -15.95
C PRO A 256 6.92 14.94 -16.43
N ALA A 257 7.00 13.65 -16.77
CA ALA A 257 5.85 12.84 -17.17
C ALA A 257 4.81 12.69 -16.04
N THR A 258 5.23 12.62 -14.77
CA THR A 258 4.31 12.63 -13.64
C THR A 258 3.45 13.89 -13.64
N LEU A 259 4.07 15.07 -13.72
CA LEU A 259 3.35 16.35 -13.76
C LEU A 259 2.44 16.46 -14.98
N ALA A 260 2.91 16.04 -16.16
CA ALA A 260 2.10 16.04 -17.38
C ALA A 260 0.85 15.15 -17.22
N CYS A 261 0.97 13.97 -16.59
CA CYS A 261 -0.19 13.12 -16.28
C CYS A 261 -1.18 13.82 -15.34
N LEU A 262 -0.69 14.54 -14.31
CA LEU A 262 -1.58 15.23 -13.37
C LEU A 262 -2.38 16.34 -14.09
N HIS A 263 -1.76 17.10 -14.98
CA HIS A 263 -2.44 18.12 -15.78
C HIS A 263 -3.47 17.47 -16.71
N ALA A 264 -3.09 16.45 -17.46
CA ALA A 264 -3.99 15.77 -18.40
C ALA A 264 -5.21 15.14 -17.69
N LEU A 265 -5.05 14.61 -16.49
CA LEU A 265 -6.18 14.08 -15.70
C LEU A 265 -7.11 15.18 -15.19
N ARG A 266 -6.59 16.35 -14.83
CA ARG A 266 -7.42 17.51 -14.46
C ARG A 266 -8.24 18.02 -15.64
N GLU A 267 -7.61 18.20 -16.80
CA GLU A 267 -8.29 18.58 -18.04
C GLU A 267 -9.40 17.57 -18.41
N LEU A 268 -9.12 16.27 -18.26
CA LEU A 268 -10.09 15.22 -18.51
C LEU A 268 -11.28 15.29 -17.54
N ARG A 269 -11.03 15.59 -16.26
CA ARG A 269 -12.07 15.80 -15.26
C ARG A 269 -12.90 17.05 -15.54
N GLU A 270 -12.28 18.15 -15.93
CA GLU A 270 -12.95 19.39 -16.35
C GLU A 270 -13.84 19.16 -17.59
N ALA A 271 -13.47 18.21 -18.46
CA ALA A 271 -14.29 17.76 -19.59
C ALA A 271 -15.45 16.83 -19.18
N GLY A 272 -15.65 16.55 -17.89
CA GLY A 272 -16.77 15.81 -17.33
C GLY A 272 -16.54 14.32 -17.12
N HIS A 273 -15.31 13.83 -17.27
CA HIS A 273 -14.98 12.42 -16.96
C HIS A 273 -14.72 12.24 -15.47
N GLY A 274 -15.39 11.27 -14.84
CA GLY A 274 -15.20 10.92 -13.43
C GLY A 274 -13.82 10.31 -13.19
N THR A 275 -12.81 11.13 -12.91
CA THR A 275 -11.44 10.71 -12.62
C THR A 275 -10.75 11.64 -11.65
N PHE A 276 -9.80 11.11 -10.87
CA PHE A 276 -8.87 11.87 -10.05
C PHE A 276 -7.53 11.15 -9.94
N PHE A 277 -6.50 11.84 -9.50
CA PHE A 277 -5.18 11.24 -9.36
C PHE A 277 -4.77 11.03 -7.90
N THR A 278 -3.88 10.07 -7.72
CA THR A 278 -3.05 9.96 -6.52
C THR A 278 -1.66 9.47 -6.90
N VAL A 279 -0.64 9.91 -6.14
CA VAL A 279 0.77 9.52 -6.32
C VAL A 279 1.33 9.15 -4.96
N ASP A 280 1.96 7.99 -4.86
CA ASP A 280 2.64 7.56 -3.63
C ASP A 280 4.11 8.02 -3.65
N ALA A 281 4.94 7.56 -2.71
CA ALA A 281 6.38 7.83 -2.68
C ALA A 281 7.09 7.18 -3.88
N GLY A 282 6.97 7.80 -5.02
CA GLY A 282 7.48 7.37 -6.33
C GLY A 282 6.90 8.23 -7.45
N PRO A 283 7.28 8.00 -8.71
CA PRO A 283 6.85 8.81 -9.84
C PRO A 283 5.55 8.36 -10.50
N GLN A 284 5.05 7.15 -10.18
CA GLN A 284 3.93 6.53 -10.89
C GLN A 284 2.60 7.20 -10.50
N VAL A 285 1.83 7.62 -11.51
CA VAL A 285 0.50 8.20 -11.32
C VAL A 285 -0.56 7.11 -11.30
N LYS A 286 -1.44 7.16 -10.33
CA LYS A 286 -2.63 6.31 -10.25
C LYS A 286 -3.84 7.19 -10.51
N ALA A 287 -4.47 7.03 -11.66
CA ALA A 287 -5.77 7.63 -11.95
C ALA A 287 -6.86 6.69 -11.44
N VAL A 288 -7.63 7.14 -10.46
CA VAL A 288 -8.83 6.45 -9.99
C VAL A 288 -10.01 7.01 -10.74
N CYS A 289 -10.87 6.17 -11.28
CA CYS A 289 -11.97 6.62 -12.13
C CYS A 289 -13.21 5.75 -11.98
N LEU A 290 -14.33 6.33 -12.39
CA LEU A 290 -15.55 5.56 -12.63
C LEU A 290 -15.33 4.61 -13.82
N PRO A 291 -15.97 3.43 -13.84
CA PRO A 291 -15.73 2.42 -14.89
C PRO A 291 -15.94 2.95 -16.31
N GLU A 292 -16.95 3.82 -16.53
CA GLU A 292 -17.25 4.43 -17.82
C GLU A 292 -16.18 5.41 -18.29
N ALA A 293 -15.36 5.96 -17.41
CA ALA A 293 -14.26 6.87 -17.75
C ALA A 293 -12.95 6.14 -18.04
N ALA A 294 -12.82 4.86 -17.72
CA ALA A 294 -11.54 4.13 -17.71
C ALA A 294 -10.85 4.11 -19.09
N GLU A 295 -11.58 3.98 -20.18
CA GLU A 295 -11.00 4.01 -21.54
C GLU A 295 -10.46 5.41 -21.89
N ALA A 296 -11.20 6.47 -21.57
CA ALA A 296 -10.75 7.84 -21.81
C ALA A 296 -9.50 8.15 -20.97
N VAL A 297 -9.47 7.73 -19.70
CA VAL A 297 -8.33 7.87 -18.81
C VAL A 297 -7.11 7.12 -19.36
N ALA A 298 -7.29 5.88 -19.80
CA ALA A 298 -6.20 5.08 -20.38
C ALA A 298 -5.64 5.71 -21.67
N ALA A 299 -6.51 6.15 -22.56
CA ALA A 299 -6.10 6.81 -23.80
C ALA A 299 -5.34 8.11 -23.52
N THR A 300 -5.84 8.95 -22.60
CA THR A 300 -5.22 10.20 -22.18
C THR A 300 -3.83 9.98 -21.60
N LEU A 301 -3.69 9.06 -20.63
CA LEU A 301 -2.39 8.78 -20.01
C LEU A 301 -1.39 8.14 -20.98
N ASN A 302 -1.85 7.28 -21.91
CA ASN A 302 -0.99 6.68 -22.92
C ASN A 302 -0.42 7.72 -23.92
N ALA A 303 -1.12 8.82 -24.14
CA ALA A 303 -0.67 9.90 -24.98
C ALA A 303 0.36 10.83 -24.35
N VAL A 304 0.56 10.75 -23.02
CA VAL A 304 1.51 11.64 -22.31
C VAL A 304 2.95 11.22 -22.61
N PRO A 305 3.80 12.12 -23.14
CA PRO A 305 5.21 11.83 -23.39
C PRO A 305 5.94 11.43 -22.11
N GLY A 306 6.67 10.30 -22.16
CA GLY A 306 7.41 9.75 -21.02
C GLY A 306 6.62 8.75 -20.16
N VAL A 307 5.37 8.48 -20.48
CA VAL A 307 4.66 7.28 -19.99
C VAL A 307 5.15 6.07 -20.81
N THR A 308 5.69 5.08 -20.09
CA THR A 308 6.32 3.89 -20.71
C THR A 308 5.42 2.66 -20.68
N GLY A 309 4.31 2.72 -19.97
CA GLY A 309 3.33 1.64 -19.91
C GLY A 309 2.16 2.00 -19.02
N LEU A 310 1.06 1.26 -19.18
CA LEU A 310 -0.13 1.37 -18.36
C LEU A 310 -0.45 0.01 -17.71
N LEU A 311 -0.93 0.07 -16.46
CA LEU A 311 -1.54 -1.08 -15.79
C LEU A 311 -2.98 -0.70 -15.42
N ARG A 312 -3.94 -1.57 -15.72
CA ARG A 312 -5.36 -1.36 -15.37
C ARG A 312 -5.76 -2.39 -14.33
N THR A 313 -6.55 -1.96 -13.37
CA THR A 313 -7.04 -2.81 -12.29
C THR A 313 -8.33 -2.26 -11.72
N GLY A 314 -9.21 -3.15 -11.30
CA GLY A 314 -10.32 -2.82 -10.43
C GLY A 314 -9.90 -2.84 -8.95
N LEU A 315 -10.89 -2.78 -8.07
CA LEU A 315 -10.70 -2.98 -6.63
C LEU A 315 -10.64 -4.47 -6.32
N GLY A 316 -9.73 -4.83 -5.40
CA GLY A 316 -9.43 -6.21 -5.03
C GLY A 316 -10.01 -6.63 -3.69
N GLU A 317 -9.96 -7.93 -3.44
CA GLU A 317 -10.42 -8.59 -2.22
C GLU A 317 -9.31 -8.74 -1.17
N ALA A 318 -9.70 -9.21 0.00
CA ALA A 318 -8.78 -9.64 1.06
C ALA A 318 -7.93 -10.84 0.59
N PRO A 319 -6.79 -11.13 1.27
CA PRO A 319 -5.96 -12.28 0.93
C PRO A 319 -6.73 -13.58 0.91
N GLN A 320 -6.42 -14.42 -0.07
CA GLN A 320 -7.01 -15.74 -0.26
C GLN A 320 -5.96 -16.84 -0.07
N ILE A 321 -6.36 -17.93 0.59
CA ILE A 321 -5.55 -19.15 0.67
C ILE A 321 -5.85 -19.98 -0.58
N ALA A 322 -4.84 -20.11 -1.45
CA ALA A 322 -4.97 -20.84 -2.71
C ALA A 322 -4.76 -22.36 -2.52
N GLU A 323 -3.87 -22.75 -1.58
CA GLU A 323 -3.56 -24.16 -1.27
C GLU A 323 -3.19 -24.27 0.21
N SER A 324 -3.66 -25.33 0.90
CA SER A 324 -3.21 -25.70 2.23
C SER A 324 -3.11 -27.21 2.34
N GLY A 325 -2.02 -27.73 2.96
CA GLY A 325 -1.78 -29.16 3.07
C GLY A 325 -0.74 -29.54 4.12
#